data_2c0f10b133188500bffb63a97e1cb577
#
_entry.id   2c0f10b133188500bffb63a97e1cb577
#
_cell.length_a   1.000
_cell.length_b   1.000
_cell.length_c   1.000
_cell.angle_alpha   90.00
_cell.angle_beta   90.00
_cell.angle_gamma   90.00
#
_symmetry.space_group_name_H-M   'P 1'
#
loop_
_entity.id
_entity.type
_entity.pdbx_description
1 polymer ?
#
loop_
_entity_poly.entity_id
_entity_poly.type
_entity_poly.pdbx_seq_one_letter_code
_entity_poly.pdbx_strand_id
1 'polypeptide(L)'
;VLVDFETEWCVWCDRLDSDTYTDQRVIEFAKKNLISKKIDAEKNNGPQQKKKYRVKGYPTILLLDSEGNEIDRIIGYRPPEEFFNELNRIKNRENTLSDLITRYKQSINNSSVKIDLAEKYILMNLPDSARLLLDNIYSFQKKKHQLDFSVSFNLSQLYYKIRSLFF
;
A
#
# COMPACT_ATOMS: atom_id res chain seq x y z
N VAL A 1 -14.53 0.10 -4.37
CA VAL A 1 -14.87 -0.97 -3.39
C VAL A 1 -13.82 -0.98 -2.30
N LEU A 2 -14.26 -1.13 -1.04
CA LEU A 2 -13.37 -1.39 0.09
C LEU A 2 -13.46 -2.88 0.45
N VAL A 3 -12.31 -3.55 0.56
CA VAL A 3 -12.22 -4.95 1.01
C VAL A 3 -11.31 -5.02 2.22
N ASP A 4 -11.85 -5.42 3.35
CA ASP A 4 -11.11 -5.62 4.60
C ASP A 4 -10.78 -7.09 4.78
N PHE A 5 -9.50 -7.43 4.82
CA PHE A 5 -9.00 -8.75 5.09
C PHE A 5 -8.70 -8.91 6.57
N GLU A 6 -9.35 -9.88 7.19
CA GLU A 6 -9.25 -10.18 8.61
C GLU A 6 -9.07 -11.69 8.87
N THR A 7 -8.92 -12.07 10.13
CA THR A 7 -8.97 -13.45 10.62
C THR A 7 -9.61 -13.46 12.00
N GLU A 8 -10.17 -14.59 12.43
CA GLU A 8 -10.82 -14.72 13.74
C GLU A 8 -9.91 -14.43 14.95
N TRP A 9 -8.61 -14.62 14.80
CA TRP A 9 -7.62 -14.40 15.87
C TRP A 9 -6.97 -13.00 15.83
N CYS A 10 -7.44 -12.10 14.96
CA CYS A 10 -6.81 -10.82 14.71
C CYS A 10 -7.28 -9.73 15.69
N VAL A 11 -6.61 -9.59 16.81
CA VAL A 11 -6.91 -8.56 17.85
C VAL A 11 -6.94 -7.14 17.27
N TRP A 12 -6.09 -6.82 16.29
CA TRP A 12 -6.08 -5.51 15.64
C TRP A 12 -7.26 -5.29 14.70
N CYS A 13 -7.84 -6.38 14.16
CA CYS A 13 -9.07 -6.31 13.39
C CYS A 13 -10.25 -6.02 14.31
N ASP A 14 -10.35 -6.71 15.47
CA ASP A 14 -11.37 -6.44 16.48
C ASP A 14 -11.31 -4.98 16.95
N ARG A 15 -10.09 -4.46 17.13
CA ARG A 15 -9.91 -3.07 17.51
C ARG A 15 -10.32 -2.10 16.39
N LEU A 16 -10.04 -2.42 15.14
CA LEU A 16 -10.49 -1.62 13.99
C LEU A 16 -12.02 -1.57 13.93
N ASP A 17 -12.69 -2.69 14.21
CA ASP A 17 -14.14 -2.79 14.24
C ASP A 17 -14.77 -1.98 15.37
N SER A 18 -14.22 -2.11 16.59
CA SER A 18 -14.79 -1.47 17.77
C SER A 18 -14.50 0.03 17.89
N ASP A 19 -13.40 0.49 17.30
CA ASP A 19 -12.91 1.86 17.45
C ASP A 19 -13.11 2.65 16.13
N THR A 20 -12.51 2.20 15.04
CA THR A 20 -12.45 2.96 13.80
C THR A 20 -13.72 2.88 12.97
N TYR A 21 -14.30 1.69 12.84
CA TYR A 21 -15.51 1.50 12.05
C TYR A 21 -16.79 1.96 12.75
N THR A 22 -16.70 2.35 14.03
CA THR A 22 -17.79 2.98 14.77
C THR A 22 -17.75 4.52 14.71
N ASP A 23 -16.66 5.12 14.21
CA ASP A 23 -16.57 6.58 14.04
C ASP A 23 -17.55 7.06 12.96
N GLN A 24 -18.35 8.07 13.33
CA GLN A 24 -19.42 8.59 12.47
C GLN A 24 -18.89 9.11 11.12
N ARG A 25 -17.71 9.73 11.07
CA ARG A 25 -17.09 10.26 9.85
C ARG A 25 -16.72 9.12 8.90
N VAL A 26 -16.19 8.02 9.44
CA VAL A 26 -15.83 6.81 8.68
C VAL A 26 -17.09 6.15 8.13
N ILE A 27 -18.13 6.01 8.95
CA ILE A 27 -19.42 5.44 8.55
C ILE A 27 -20.05 6.25 7.41
N GLU A 28 -20.14 7.57 7.56
CA GLU A 28 -20.75 8.46 6.56
C GLU A 28 -19.94 8.47 5.25
N PHE A 29 -18.60 8.50 5.36
CA PHE A 29 -17.73 8.39 4.20
C PHE A 29 -17.96 7.08 3.44
N ALA A 30 -17.98 5.96 4.16
CA ALA A 30 -18.18 4.64 3.57
C ALA A 30 -19.55 4.52 2.90
N LYS A 31 -20.63 4.91 3.57
CA LYS A 31 -22.00 4.90 3.01
C LYS A 31 -22.11 5.71 1.73
N LYS A 32 -21.44 6.85 1.67
CA LYS A 32 -21.52 7.75 0.51
C LYS A 32 -20.65 7.34 -0.67
N ASN A 33 -19.49 6.71 -0.40
CA ASN A 33 -18.43 6.57 -1.40
C ASN A 33 -18.04 5.13 -1.72
N LEU A 34 -18.40 4.14 -0.87
CA LEU A 34 -17.84 2.82 -0.95
C LEU A 34 -18.91 1.72 -0.92
N ILE A 35 -18.60 0.62 -1.57
CA ILE A 35 -19.19 -0.69 -1.28
C ILE A 35 -18.15 -1.41 -0.45
N SER A 36 -18.51 -1.79 0.79
CA SER A 36 -17.58 -2.39 1.75
C SER A 36 -17.87 -3.87 1.94
N LYS A 37 -16.81 -4.67 2.01
CA LYS A 37 -16.87 -6.12 2.25
C LYS A 37 -15.73 -6.55 3.16
N LYS A 38 -16.03 -7.40 4.14
CA LYS A 38 -15.03 -8.14 4.91
C LYS A 38 -14.79 -9.53 4.32
N ILE A 39 -13.54 -9.96 4.38
CA ILE A 39 -13.11 -11.29 3.94
C ILE A 39 -12.25 -11.91 5.03
N ASP A 40 -12.74 -13.03 5.60
CA ASP A 40 -11.88 -13.88 6.41
C ASP A 40 -10.84 -14.55 5.50
N ALA A 41 -9.57 -14.19 5.72
CA ALA A 41 -8.46 -14.60 4.86
C ALA A 41 -8.13 -16.11 4.94
N GLU A 42 -8.74 -16.84 5.89
CA GLU A 42 -8.51 -18.26 6.14
C GLU A 42 -9.72 -19.12 5.80
N LYS A 43 -10.90 -18.50 5.53
CA LYS A 43 -12.15 -19.22 5.24
C LYS A 43 -12.64 -19.03 3.81
N ASN A 44 -13.39 -19.98 3.32
CA ASN A 44 -14.06 -19.94 2.01
C ASN A 44 -13.09 -19.60 0.85
N ASN A 45 -13.36 -18.50 0.13
CA ASN A 45 -12.51 -18.00 -0.94
C ASN A 45 -11.41 -17.03 -0.46
N GLY A 46 -11.32 -16.80 0.86
CA GLY A 46 -10.36 -15.89 1.47
C GLY A 46 -8.90 -16.20 1.14
N PRO A 47 -8.44 -17.47 1.23
CA PRO A 47 -7.07 -17.83 0.88
C PRO A 47 -6.70 -17.50 -0.56
N GLN A 48 -7.63 -17.66 -1.50
CA GLN A 48 -7.42 -17.31 -2.91
C GLN A 48 -7.33 -15.78 -3.10
N GLN A 49 -8.23 -15.03 -2.45
CA GLN A 49 -8.23 -13.55 -2.50
C GLN A 49 -6.99 -12.97 -1.84
N LYS A 50 -6.60 -13.49 -0.67
CA LYS A 50 -5.34 -13.16 0.02
C LYS A 50 -4.14 -13.31 -0.92
N LYS A 51 -4.05 -14.44 -1.63
CA LYS A 51 -2.98 -14.69 -2.61
C LYS A 51 -3.03 -13.72 -3.78
N LYS A 52 -4.22 -13.49 -4.36
CA LYS A 52 -4.45 -12.57 -5.48
C LYS A 52 -3.92 -11.18 -5.16
N TYR A 53 -4.28 -10.65 -4.00
CA TYR A 53 -3.92 -9.28 -3.58
C TYR A 53 -2.62 -9.21 -2.76
N ARG A 54 -1.91 -10.34 -2.61
CA ARG A 54 -0.62 -10.42 -1.86
C ARG A 54 -0.73 -9.85 -0.44
N VAL A 55 -1.83 -10.16 0.25
CA VAL A 55 -2.03 -9.76 1.66
C VAL A 55 -1.09 -10.55 2.54
N LYS A 56 -0.29 -9.86 3.36
CA LYS A 56 0.77 -10.45 4.22
C LYS A 56 0.47 -10.38 5.71
N GLY A 57 -0.44 -9.52 6.13
CA GLY A 57 -0.81 -9.35 7.54
C GLY A 57 -2.21 -8.75 7.67
N TYR A 58 -2.70 -8.63 8.90
CA TYR A 58 -4.07 -8.21 9.19
C TYR A 58 -4.10 -7.12 10.29
N PRO A 59 -5.10 -6.22 10.22
CA PRO A 59 -6.00 -6.02 9.07
C PRO A 59 -5.27 -5.49 7.84
N THR A 60 -5.75 -5.80 6.65
CA THR A 60 -5.34 -5.14 5.40
C THR A 60 -6.59 -4.72 4.64
N ILE A 61 -6.73 -3.41 4.46
CA ILE A 61 -7.88 -2.80 3.84
C ILE A 61 -7.50 -2.36 2.43
N LEU A 62 -8.08 -3.00 1.41
CA LEU A 62 -7.87 -2.65 0.01
C LEU A 62 -8.94 -1.70 -0.48
N LEU A 63 -8.55 -0.68 -1.20
CA LEU A 63 -9.43 0.16 -2.01
C LEU A 63 -9.26 -0.25 -3.48
N LEU A 64 -10.34 -0.76 -4.08
CA LEU A 64 -10.36 -1.28 -5.44
C LEU A 64 -11.23 -0.40 -6.33
N ASP A 65 -10.90 -0.36 -7.63
CA ASP A 65 -11.77 0.23 -8.65
C ASP A 65 -12.94 -0.71 -9.02
N SER A 66 -13.74 -0.33 -10.00
CA SER A 66 -14.87 -1.12 -10.50
C SER A 66 -14.46 -2.43 -11.18
N GLU A 67 -13.23 -2.50 -11.67
CA GLU A 67 -12.67 -3.68 -12.34
C GLU A 67 -11.95 -4.63 -11.38
N GLY A 68 -11.84 -4.24 -10.09
CA GLY A 68 -11.14 -4.99 -9.05
C GLY A 68 -9.63 -4.80 -9.06
N ASN A 69 -9.12 -3.76 -9.72
CA ASN A 69 -7.73 -3.37 -9.61
C ASN A 69 -7.49 -2.57 -8.33
N GLU A 70 -6.35 -2.75 -7.73
CA GLU A 70 -5.99 -2.05 -6.51
C GLU A 70 -5.67 -0.58 -6.79
N ILE A 71 -6.41 0.31 -6.12
CA ILE A 71 -6.13 1.75 -6.10
C ILE A 71 -5.04 2.03 -5.07
N ASP A 72 -5.24 1.52 -3.86
CA ASP A 72 -4.30 1.61 -2.74
C ASP A 72 -4.72 0.66 -1.61
N ARG A 73 -3.92 0.61 -0.52
CA ARG A 73 -4.24 -0.15 0.69
C ARG A 73 -3.81 0.56 1.96
N ILE A 74 -4.52 0.23 3.04
CA ILE A 74 -4.17 0.58 4.40
C ILE A 74 -3.77 -0.72 5.11
N ILE A 75 -2.58 -0.76 5.74
CA ILE A 75 -2.09 -1.94 6.44
C ILE A 75 -2.04 -1.67 7.93
N GLY A 76 -2.57 -2.62 8.69
CA GLY A 76 -2.66 -2.56 10.14
C GLY A 76 -3.75 -1.62 10.64
N TYR A 77 -3.95 -1.66 11.94
CA TYR A 77 -4.87 -0.77 12.63
C TYR A 77 -4.48 0.70 12.43
N ARG A 78 -5.48 1.54 12.22
CA ARG A 78 -5.38 3.01 12.26
C ARG A 78 -6.51 3.56 13.14
N PRO A 79 -6.22 4.50 14.06
CA PRO A 79 -7.27 5.19 14.80
C PRO A 79 -8.21 5.95 13.84
N PRO A 80 -9.43 6.30 14.27
CA PRO A 80 -10.47 6.86 13.42
C PRO A 80 -10.04 8.04 12.56
N GLU A 81 -9.32 8.99 13.12
CA GLU A 81 -8.87 10.19 12.41
C GLU A 81 -7.85 9.87 11.32
N GLU A 82 -6.85 9.05 11.63
CA GLU A 82 -5.85 8.63 10.66
C GLU A 82 -6.49 7.83 9.53
N PHE A 83 -7.41 6.92 9.86
CA PHE A 83 -8.14 6.12 8.88
C PHE A 83 -9.00 6.99 7.96
N PHE A 84 -9.71 7.95 8.52
CA PHE A 84 -10.53 8.89 7.75
C PHE A 84 -9.66 9.75 6.81
N ASN A 85 -8.50 10.22 7.28
CA ASN A 85 -7.54 10.97 6.46
C ASN A 85 -7.00 10.10 5.31
N GLU A 86 -6.67 8.83 5.57
CA GLU A 86 -6.25 7.89 4.52
C GLU A 86 -7.36 7.63 3.49
N LEU A 87 -8.61 7.48 3.92
CA LEU A 87 -9.73 7.34 2.99
C LEU A 87 -9.89 8.55 2.07
N ASN A 88 -9.75 9.78 2.61
CA ASN A 88 -9.81 11.00 1.82
C ASN A 88 -8.63 11.11 0.86
N ARG A 89 -7.39 10.83 1.31
CA ARG A 89 -6.20 10.78 0.47
C ARG A 89 -6.39 9.83 -0.71
N ILE A 90 -6.89 8.62 -0.43
CA ILE A 90 -7.10 7.60 -1.47
C ILE A 90 -8.22 8.01 -2.43
N LYS A 91 -9.31 8.59 -1.92
CA LYS A 91 -10.39 9.14 -2.76
C LYS A 91 -9.89 10.21 -3.71
N ASN A 92 -9.01 11.09 -3.24
CA ASN A 92 -8.41 12.15 -4.03
C ASN A 92 -7.27 11.65 -4.94
N ARG A 93 -6.94 10.37 -4.91
CA ARG A 93 -5.82 9.77 -5.67
C ARG A 93 -4.44 10.37 -5.33
N GLU A 94 -4.27 10.92 -4.15
CA GLU A 94 -3.03 11.56 -3.72
C GLU A 94 -1.99 10.49 -3.34
N ASN A 95 -0.93 10.36 -4.15
CA ASN A 95 0.15 9.38 -3.96
C ASN A 95 -0.37 7.95 -3.69
N THR A 96 -1.46 7.57 -4.33
CA THR A 96 -1.94 6.19 -4.29
C THR A 96 -1.04 5.27 -5.12
N LEU A 97 -1.11 3.97 -4.88
CA LEU A 97 -0.39 3.00 -5.70
C LEU A 97 -0.72 3.17 -7.19
N SER A 98 -2.00 3.32 -7.52
CA SER A 98 -2.44 3.49 -8.92
C SER A 98 -1.94 4.78 -9.55
N ASP A 99 -1.89 5.90 -8.79
CA ASP A 99 -1.30 7.17 -9.25
C ASP A 99 0.20 7.01 -9.52
N LEU A 100 0.94 6.48 -8.56
CA LEU A 100 2.38 6.26 -8.68
C LEU A 100 2.75 5.34 -9.85
N ILE A 101 1.98 4.26 -10.07
CA ILE A 101 2.16 3.39 -11.24
C ILE A 101 1.91 4.15 -12.55
N THR A 102 0.88 5.00 -12.60
CA THR A 102 0.55 5.80 -13.78
C THR A 102 1.69 6.78 -14.08
N ARG A 103 2.15 7.52 -13.08
CA ARG A 103 3.29 8.45 -13.19
C ARG A 103 4.58 7.74 -13.61
N TYR A 104 4.83 6.55 -13.08
CA TYR A 104 5.97 5.72 -13.47
C TYR A 104 5.90 5.31 -14.94
N LYS A 105 4.74 4.87 -15.44
CA LYS A 105 4.56 4.51 -16.84
C LYS A 105 4.77 5.68 -17.80
N GLN A 106 4.35 6.89 -17.38
CA GLN A 106 4.52 8.13 -18.17
C GLN A 106 5.98 8.64 -18.16
N SER A 107 6.74 8.34 -17.12
CA SER A 107 8.09 8.86 -16.90
C SER A 107 9.04 7.78 -16.38
N ILE A 108 9.20 6.71 -17.15
CA ILE A 108 9.95 5.49 -16.76
C ILE A 108 11.41 5.75 -16.38
N ASN A 109 12.01 6.84 -16.85
CA ASN A 109 13.40 7.23 -16.52
C ASN A 109 13.49 8.21 -15.35
N ASN A 110 12.37 8.65 -14.78
CA ASN A 110 12.36 9.57 -13.64
C ASN A 110 12.68 8.83 -12.34
N SER A 111 13.86 9.11 -11.79
CA SER A 111 14.32 8.46 -10.56
C SER A 111 13.46 8.82 -9.33
N SER A 112 12.93 10.06 -9.24
CA SER A 112 12.06 10.45 -8.14
C SER A 112 10.79 9.62 -8.11
N VAL A 113 10.10 9.48 -9.23
CA VAL A 113 8.88 8.66 -9.32
C VAL A 113 9.15 7.19 -8.98
N LYS A 114 10.31 6.65 -9.39
CA LYS A 114 10.71 5.28 -9.01
C LYS A 114 10.93 5.15 -7.51
N ILE A 115 11.54 6.15 -6.88
CA ILE A 115 11.76 6.19 -5.43
C ILE A 115 10.42 6.21 -4.71
N ASP A 116 9.51 7.14 -5.08
CA ASP A 116 8.17 7.24 -4.49
C ASP A 116 7.41 5.90 -4.59
N LEU A 117 7.47 5.26 -5.75
CA LEU A 117 6.82 3.96 -5.97
C LEU A 117 7.51 2.82 -5.18
N ALA A 118 8.83 2.84 -5.06
CA ALA A 118 9.56 1.86 -4.26
C ALA A 118 9.23 2.02 -2.76
N GLU A 119 9.18 3.25 -2.25
CA GLU A 119 8.72 3.54 -0.88
C GLU A 119 7.31 3.02 -0.65
N LYS A 120 6.40 3.25 -1.59
CA LYS A 120 5.04 2.74 -1.54
C LYS A 120 5.03 1.21 -1.43
N TYR A 121 5.81 0.51 -2.25
CA TYR A 121 5.91 -0.95 -2.18
C TYR A 121 6.49 -1.43 -0.84
N ILE A 122 7.46 -0.72 -0.27
CA ILE A 122 7.99 -1.04 1.07
C ILE A 122 6.89 -0.91 2.13
N LEU A 123 6.15 0.20 2.13
CA LEU A 123 5.02 0.42 3.04
C LEU A 123 3.93 -0.65 2.89
N MET A 124 3.77 -1.20 1.69
CA MET A 124 2.82 -2.26 1.38
C MET A 124 3.35 -3.68 1.68
N ASN A 125 4.52 -3.78 2.29
CA ASN A 125 5.21 -5.05 2.54
C ASN A 125 5.40 -5.89 1.25
N LEU A 126 5.83 -5.22 0.16
CA LEU A 126 6.14 -5.81 -1.15
C LEU A 126 7.61 -5.55 -1.52
N PRO A 127 8.57 -6.08 -0.74
CA PRO A 127 9.99 -5.74 -0.86
C PRO A 127 10.60 -6.10 -2.22
N ASP A 128 10.17 -7.20 -2.84
CA ASP A 128 10.70 -7.62 -4.15
C ASP A 128 10.37 -6.59 -5.24
N SER A 129 9.14 -6.04 -5.23
CA SER A 129 8.73 -5.00 -6.17
C SER A 129 9.51 -3.70 -5.97
N ALA A 130 9.75 -3.32 -4.71
CA ALA A 130 10.57 -2.16 -4.37
C ALA A 130 12.01 -2.35 -4.84
N ARG A 131 12.61 -3.50 -4.55
CA ARG A 131 14.00 -3.82 -4.91
C ARG A 131 14.24 -3.71 -6.41
N LEU A 132 13.33 -4.24 -7.22
CA LEU A 132 13.43 -4.17 -8.69
C LEU A 132 13.55 -2.72 -9.20
N LEU A 133 12.77 -1.79 -8.62
CA LEU A 133 12.85 -0.38 -8.98
C LEU A 133 14.18 0.26 -8.55
N LEU A 134 14.65 -0.04 -7.35
CA LEU A 134 15.90 0.51 -6.81
C LEU A 134 17.12 -0.01 -7.59
N ASP A 135 17.16 -1.29 -7.92
CA ASP A 135 18.22 -1.90 -8.75
C ASP A 135 18.28 -1.24 -10.14
N ASN A 136 17.12 -0.91 -10.70
CA ASN A 136 17.03 -0.20 -11.99
C ASN A 136 17.61 1.23 -11.89
N ILE A 137 17.30 1.97 -10.81
CA ILE A 137 17.88 3.31 -10.57
C ILE A 137 19.41 3.20 -10.44
N TYR A 138 19.89 2.29 -9.61
CA TYR A 138 21.33 2.09 -9.36
C TYR A 138 22.08 1.78 -10.65
N SER A 139 21.56 0.83 -11.45
CA SER A 139 22.16 0.42 -12.72
C SER A 139 22.22 1.57 -13.73
N PHE A 140 21.17 2.40 -13.78
CA PHE A 140 21.11 3.56 -14.68
C PHE A 140 22.11 4.64 -14.29
N GLN A 141 22.25 4.94 -13.01
CA GLN A 141 23.20 5.94 -12.50
C GLN A 141 24.64 5.48 -12.67
N LYS A 142 24.94 4.21 -12.41
CA LYS A 142 26.26 3.62 -12.63
C LYS A 142 26.71 3.77 -14.09
N LYS A 143 25.82 3.56 -15.06
CA LYS A 143 26.11 3.72 -16.48
C LYS A 143 26.39 5.17 -16.88
N LYS A 144 25.78 6.15 -16.20
CA LYS A 144 25.94 7.58 -16.50
C LYS A 144 27.14 8.23 -15.79
N HIS A 145 27.87 7.52 -14.94
CA HIS A 145 28.88 8.10 -14.02
C HIS A 145 28.35 9.28 -13.18
N GLN A 146 27.06 9.38 -12.99
CA GLN A 146 26.36 10.43 -12.24
C GLN A 146 25.70 9.84 -10.99
N LEU A 147 26.52 9.53 -9.98
CA LEU A 147 26.01 9.26 -8.64
C LEU A 147 25.71 10.61 -7.97
N ASP A 148 24.47 11.07 -8.10
CA ASP A 148 23.98 12.15 -7.26
C ASP A 148 23.95 11.66 -5.80
N PHE A 149 24.60 12.41 -4.90
CA PHE A 149 24.74 12.04 -3.49
C PHE A 149 23.37 11.87 -2.82
N SER A 150 22.40 12.73 -3.13
CA SER A 150 21.04 12.67 -2.58
C SER A 150 20.31 11.37 -2.97
N VAL A 151 20.43 10.98 -4.22
CA VAL A 151 19.84 9.74 -4.72
C VAL A 151 20.53 8.52 -4.14
N SER A 152 21.86 8.53 -4.02
CA SER A 152 22.62 7.43 -3.40
C SER A 152 22.27 7.25 -1.93
N PHE A 153 22.09 8.35 -1.18
CA PHE A 153 21.68 8.30 0.22
C PHE A 153 20.27 7.72 0.36
N ASN A 154 19.30 8.19 -0.43
CA ASN A 154 17.93 7.66 -0.43
C ASN A 154 17.90 6.16 -0.78
N LEU A 155 18.65 5.74 -1.80
CA LEU A 155 18.75 4.33 -2.16
C LEU A 155 19.27 3.48 -1.01
N SER A 156 20.33 3.92 -0.32
CA SER A 156 20.89 3.17 0.81
C SER A 156 19.89 3.00 1.96
N GLN A 157 19.13 4.05 2.29
CA GLN A 157 18.08 3.99 3.31
C GLN A 157 16.95 3.03 2.92
N LEU A 158 16.54 3.03 1.65
CA LEU A 158 15.49 2.15 1.16
C LEU A 158 15.94 0.68 1.10
N TYR A 159 17.18 0.40 0.69
CA TYR A 159 17.74 -0.94 0.76
C TYR A 159 17.83 -1.45 2.20
N TYR A 160 18.17 -0.59 3.16
CA TYR A 160 18.16 -0.96 4.57
C TYR A 160 16.75 -1.31 5.06
N LYS A 161 15.74 -0.50 4.72
CA LYS A 161 14.33 -0.80 5.03
C LYS A 161 13.87 -2.11 4.40
N ILE A 162 14.23 -2.38 3.15
CA ILE A 162 13.91 -3.66 2.51
C ILE A 162 14.53 -4.83 3.29
N ARG A 163 15.80 -4.71 3.65
CA ARG A 163 16.51 -5.76 4.40
C ARG A 163 15.81 -6.06 5.73
N SER A 164 15.31 -5.06 6.43
CA SER A 164 14.60 -5.25 7.71
C SER A 164 13.22 -5.94 7.58
N LEU A 165 12.69 -6.08 6.36
CA LEU A 165 11.44 -6.81 6.11
C LEU A 165 11.65 -8.32 5.91
N PHE A 166 12.90 -8.78 5.79
CA PHE A 166 13.26 -10.20 5.62
C PHE A 166 13.76 -10.85 6.91
N PHE A 167 13.93 -10.09 7.99
CA PHE A 167 14.36 -10.53 9.31
C PHE A 167 13.38 -10.10 10.39
#